data_0fdc3bd3ffef332d8213950ad06cd28a
#
_entry.id   0fdc3bd3ffef332d8213950ad06cd28a
#
_cell.length_a   1.000
_cell.length_b   1.000
_cell.length_c   1.000
_cell.angle_alpha   90.00
_cell.angle_beta   90.00
_cell.angle_gamma   90.00
#
_symmetry.space_group_name_H-M   'P 1'
#
loop_
_entity.id
_entity.type
_entity.pdbx_description
1 polymer ?
#
loop_
_entity_poly.entity_id
_entity_poly.type
_entity_poly.pdbx_seq_one_letter_code
_entity_poly.pdbx_strand_id
1 'polypeptide(L)'
;MMRAAPRASTGGHFARICTLATLAIIAAAAAAVAQTRPDPGEIHGLRLGLDARRMSLDGFGEFACGSNGGPPRAKLEGFADFAKCRAEPSGLHEVYLRFDDEEEYIGRAIDDDQYTRKIGTRVAGHPVILSVLFDAGGILRGIRFVTDPRAAPGERRMAHLLRLAAINRYGPQGWTCVDQPAAAGETAVGGVFVKQRCRKTTTERDLTVEAHFLRKPGQSDTDPATGEYRAGQYESWTRFELMDPGFPTAVTRRD
;
A
#
# COMPACT_ATOMS: atom_id res chain seq x y z
N MET A 1 29.21 -81.23 38.65
CA MET A 1 28.82 -80.23 39.67
C MET A 1 29.69 -78.97 39.45
N MET A 2 29.22 -77.98 38.73
CA MET A 2 29.91 -76.70 38.53
C MET A 2 28.87 -75.58 38.76
N ARG A 3 29.14 -74.75 39.74
CA ARG A 3 28.31 -73.59 40.11
C ARG A 3 28.62 -72.41 39.18
N ALA A 4 27.61 -71.85 38.57
CA ALA A 4 27.70 -70.61 37.84
C ALA A 4 27.49 -69.41 38.80
N ALA A 5 28.33 -68.38 38.69
CA ALA A 5 28.23 -67.11 39.41
C ALA A 5 27.34 -66.09 38.63
N PRO A 6 26.65 -65.17 39.29
CA PRO A 6 25.80 -64.19 38.61
C PRO A 6 26.63 -62.99 38.10
N ARG A 7 26.33 -62.55 36.89
CA ARG A 7 26.81 -61.27 36.30
C ARG A 7 25.99 -60.11 36.78
N ALA A 8 26.61 -59.12 37.38
CA ALA A 8 26.04 -57.82 37.71
C ALA A 8 25.79 -57.00 36.44
N SER A 9 24.61 -56.47 36.31
CA SER A 9 24.21 -55.53 35.26
C SER A 9 24.41 -54.10 35.75
N THR A 10 25.45 -53.42 35.28
CA THR A 10 25.65 -51.99 35.41
C THR A 10 25.41 -51.33 34.05
N GLY A 11 24.20 -50.84 33.82
CA GLY A 11 23.87 -50.18 32.56
C GLY A 11 22.52 -49.47 32.61
N GLY A 12 22.45 -48.32 33.14
CA GLY A 12 21.16 -47.65 33.20
C GLY A 12 21.08 -46.18 33.51
N HIS A 13 22.20 -45.44 33.60
CA HIS A 13 22.09 -44.01 33.94
C HIS A 13 22.66 -43.01 32.91
N PHE A 14 23.37 -43.46 31.88
CA PHE A 14 23.91 -42.54 30.87
C PHE A 14 22.94 -42.13 29.74
N ALA A 15 21.86 -42.89 29.52
CA ALA A 15 20.95 -42.65 28.39
C ALA A 15 19.89 -41.54 28.65
N ARG A 16 19.67 -41.14 29.91
CA ARG A 16 18.63 -40.13 30.25
C ARG A 16 19.10 -38.68 30.26
N ILE A 17 20.40 -38.43 30.29
CA ILE A 17 20.95 -37.03 30.34
C ILE A 17 21.10 -36.44 28.93
N CYS A 18 21.37 -37.26 27.92
CA CYS A 18 21.50 -36.76 26.55
C CYS A 18 20.19 -36.33 25.86
N THR A 19 19.05 -36.92 26.23
CA THR A 19 17.76 -36.60 25.64
C THR A 19 17.15 -35.27 26.11
N LEU A 20 17.49 -34.81 27.31
CA LEU A 20 17.01 -33.52 27.82
C LEU A 20 17.80 -32.34 27.24
N ALA A 21 19.09 -32.51 26.93
CA ALA A 21 19.91 -31.46 26.34
C ALA A 21 19.55 -31.16 24.88
N THR A 22 19.15 -32.17 24.10
CA THR A 22 18.76 -32.00 22.70
C THR A 22 17.38 -31.34 22.53
N LEU A 23 16.44 -31.55 23.44
CA LEU A 23 15.13 -30.86 23.42
C LEU A 23 15.25 -29.37 23.77
N ALA A 24 16.16 -28.99 24.64
CA ALA A 24 16.38 -27.58 24.99
C ALA A 24 16.99 -26.75 23.86
N ILE A 25 17.85 -27.37 23.03
CA ILE A 25 18.48 -26.69 21.87
C ILE A 25 17.47 -26.46 20.73
N ILE A 26 16.53 -27.38 20.53
CA ILE A 26 15.49 -27.24 19.49
C ILE A 26 14.46 -26.16 19.89
N ALA A 27 14.14 -26.01 21.17
CA ALA A 27 13.24 -24.97 21.64
C ALA A 27 13.87 -23.55 21.54
N ALA A 28 15.18 -23.41 21.72
CA ALA A 28 15.88 -22.13 21.58
C ALA A 28 16.02 -21.69 20.11
N ALA A 29 16.15 -22.63 19.16
CA ALA A 29 16.21 -22.31 17.73
C ALA A 29 14.87 -21.87 17.13
N ALA A 30 13.74 -22.30 17.68
CA ALA A 30 12.40 -21.86 17.23
C ALA A 30 12.05 -20.43 17.64
N ALA A 31 12.69 -19.87 18.66
CA ALA A 31 12.46 -18.49 19.10
C ALA A 31 13.21 -17.43 18.27
N ALA A 32 14.16 -17.82 17.41
CA ALA A 32 15.02 -16.88 16.67
C ALA A 32 14.50 -16.49 15.28
N VAL A 33 13.34 -16.98 14.84
CA VAL A 33 12.74 -16.64 13.55
C VAL A 33 11.37 -15.99 13.77
N ALA A 34 11.27 -15.07 14.72
CA ALA A 34 10.24 -14.05 14.67
C ALA A 34 10.65 -13.07 13.56
N GLN A 35 10.33 -13.37 12.32
CA GLN A 35 10.36 -12.39 11.24
C GLN A 35 9.50 -11.23 11.70
N THR A 36 10.11 -10.11 12.04
CA THR A 36 9.40 -8.87 12.32
C THR A 36 8.56 -8.56 11.09
N ARG A 37 7.25 -8.83 11.20
CA ARG A 37 6.29 -8.47 10.16
C ARG A 37 6.45 -6.97 9.96
N PRO A 38 6.69 -6.48 8.73
CA PRO A 38 6.81 -5.04 8.50
C PRO A 38 5.61 -4.33 9.13
N ASP A 39 5.85 -3.20 9.81
CA ASP A 39 4.75 -2.40 10.35
C ASP A 39 3.77 -2.12 9.20
N PRO A 40 2.50 -2.52 9.31
CA PRO A 40 1.52 -2.25 8.26
C PRO A 40 1.36 -0.74 7.98
N GLY A 41 1.77 0.14 8.91
CA GLY A 41 1.78 1.59 8.72
C GLY A 41 2.96 2.12 7.90
N GLU A 42 3.92 1.28 7.53
CA GLU A 42 5.08 1.69 6.73
C GLU A 42 4.83 1.43 5.25
N ILE A 43 5.04 2.46 4.43
CA ILE A 43 4.95 2.39 2.96
C ILE A 43 6.25 2.97 2.41
N HIS A 44 7.09 2.15 1.80
CA HIS A 44 8.41 2.56 1.27
C HIS A 44 9.27 3.31 2.31
N GLY A 45 9.33 2.83 3.56
CA GLY A 45 10.05 3.51 4.64
C GLY A 45 9.32 4.73 5.23
N LEU A 46 8.22 5.16 4.63
CA LEU A 46 7.41 6.27 5.12
C LEU A 46 6.48 5.79 6.24
N ARG A 47 6.46 6.51 7.36
CA ARG A 47 5.60 6.25 8.51
C ARG A 47 5.20 7.54 9.21
N LEU A 48 4.06 7.54 9.86
CA LEU A 48 3.59 8.69 10.62
C LEU A 48 4.60 9.11 11.71
N GLY A 49 4.68 10.39 12.01
CA GLY A 49 5.53 10.96 13.03
C GLY A 49 6.95 11.32 12.59
N LEU A 50 7.36 11.01 11.34
CA LEU A 50 8.66 11.43 10.82
C LEU A 50 8.74 12.94 10.64
N ASP A 51 9.90 13.53 10.98
CA ASP A 51 10.19 14.95 10.71
C ASP A 51 10.74 15.11 9.28
N ALA A 52 10.10 15.92 8.47
CA ALA A 52 10.46 16.21 7.08
C ALA A 52 11.94 16.59 6.90
N ARG A 53 12.55 17.28 7.89
CA ARG A 53 13.95 17.74 7.84
C ARG A 53 14.96 16.63 8.12
N ARG A 54 14.48 15.49 8.63
CA ARG A 54 15.30 14.32 9.01
C ARG A 54 15.06 13.11 8.13
N MET A 55 14.07 13.19 7.22
CA MET A 55 13.80 12.10 6.30
C MET A 55 14.92 11.99 5.28
N SER A 56 15.41 10.75 5.04
CA SER A 56 16.32 10.47 3.95
C SER A 56 15.63 10.69 2.61
N LEU A 57 16.39 11.19 1.64
CA LEU A 57 15.95 11.27 0.25
C LEU A 57 16.31 10.02 -0.55
N ASP A 58 17.05 9.07 0.07
CA ASP A 58 17.48 7.84 -0.59
C ASP A 58 16.28 7.02 -1.07
N GLY A 59 16.31 6.58 -2.30
CA GLY A 59 15.24 5.84 -2.94
C GLY A 59 14.07 6.70 -3.45
N PHE A 60 14.19 8.06 -3.41
CA PHE A 60 13.18 8.96 -3.96
C PHE A 60 13.78 9.91 -5.00
N GLY A 61 13.23 9.89 -6.21
CA GLY A 61 13.80 10.62 -7.35
C GLY A 61 13.14 11.95 -7.67
N GLU A 62 11.86 12.12 -7.39
CA GLU A 62 11.09 13.31 -7.71
C GLU A 62 10.30 13.79 -6.51
N PHE A 63 10.37 15.11 -6.27
CA PHE A 63 9.55 15.77 -5.26
C PHE A 63 8.82 16.95 -5.88
N ALA A 64 7.55 17.11 -5.54
CA ALA A 64 6.74 18.26 -5.95
C ALA A 64 5.61 18.52 -4.97
N CYS A 65 4.97 19.67 -5.03
CA CYS A 65 3.74 19.89 -4.33
C CYS A 65 2.64 18.97 -4.88
N GLY A 66 1.95 18.27 -4.01
CA GLY A 66 0.83 17.42 -4.36
C GLY A 66 -0.40 18.20 -4.81
N SER A 67 -1.34 17.49 -5.38
CA SER A 67 -2.62 18.04 -5.86
C SER A 67 -3.78 17.13 -5.50
N ASN A 68 -3.73 16.57 -4.30
CA ASN A 68 -4.75 15.68 -3.76
C ASN A 68 -4.93 14.38 -4.58
N GLY A 69 -3.78 13.75 -4.91
CA GLY A 69 -3.73 12.53 -5.72
C GLY A 69 -3.90 12.77 -7.24
N GLY A 70 -3.79 14.02 -7.67
CA GLY A 70 -3.71 14.39 -9.08
C GLY A 70 -2.26 14.60 -9.54
N PRO A 71 -2.05 15.16 -10.74
CA PRO A 71 -0.72 15.48 -11.24
C PRO A 71 0.05 16.39 -10.29
N PRO A 72 1.38 16.16 -10.10
CA PRO A 72 2.20 17.03 -9.26
C PRO A 72 2.25 18.45 -9.79
N ARG A 73 2.51 19.41 -8.89
CA ARG A 73 2.59 20.86 -9.22
C ARG A 73 4.03 21.34 -9.19
N ALA A 74 4.31 22.39 -8.40
CA ALA A 74 5.64 22.98 -8.29
C ALA A 74 6.67 21.96 -7.79
N LYS A 75 7.81 21.88 -8.47
CA LYS A 75 8.95 21.03 -8.11
C LYS A 75 9.53 21.44 -6.76
N LEU A 76 9.99 20.47 -5.99
CA LEU A 76 10.68 20.62 -4.71
C LEU A 76 12.02 19.90 -4.77
N GLU A 77 12.93 20.24 -3.87
CA GLU A 77 14.22 19.55 -3.72
C GLU A 77 14.14 18.35 -2.75
N GLY A 78 13.10 18.30 -1.91
CA GLY A 78 12.91 17.21 -0.96
C GLY A 78 11.78 17.46 0.03
N PHE A 79 11.71 16.61 1.04
CA PHE A 79 10.65 16.68 2.07
C PHE A 79 10.70 18.00 2.87
N ALA A 80 11.90 18.53 3.16
CA ALA A 80 12.07 19.75 3.94
C ALA A 80 11.41 20.98 3.31
N ASP A 81 11.13 20.93 2.01
CA ASP A 81 10.47 22.00 1.26
C ASP A 81 8.93 22.01 1.40
N PHE A 82 8.35 21.13 2.23
CA PHE A 82 6.90 20.95 2.38
C PHE A 82 6.13 22.27 2.55
N ALA A 83 6.71 23.24 3.28
CA ALA A 83 6.09 24.53 3.53
C ALA A 83 5.90 25.41 2.28
N LYS A 84 6.59 25.12 1.18
CA LYS A 84 6.39 25.78 -0.13
C LYS A 84 5.07 25.35 -0.78
N CYS A 85 4.49 24.23 -0.37
CA CYS A 85 3.21 23.77 -0.86
C CYS A 85 2.05 24.44 -0.10
N ARG A 86 1.03 24.82 -0.85
CA ARG A 86 -0.19 25.38 -0.22
C ARG A 86 -0.81 24.31 0.68
N ALA A 87 -1.15 24.71 1.92
CA ALA A 87 -1.87 23.84 2.82
C ALA A 87 -3.27 23.48 2.27
N GLU A 88 -3.68 22.24 2.45
CA GLU A 88 -5.05 21.78 2.22
C GLU A 88 -6.00 22.37 3.28
N PRO A 89 -7.34 22.23 3.11
CA PRO A 89 -8.31 22.62 4.14
C PRO A 89 -8.08 21.93 5.50
N SER A 90 -7.42 20.79 5.52
CA SER A 90 -6.97 20.09 6.74
C SER A 90 -5.83 20.77 7.47
N GLY A 91 -5.21 21.81 6.89
CA GLY A 91 -4.00 22.45 7.39
C GLY A 91 -2.71 21.70 7.04
N LEU A 92 -2.79 20.60 6.31
CA LEU A 92 -1.64 19.79 5.93
C LEU A 92 -1.06 20.21 4.57
N HIS A 93 0.26 20.11 4.43
CA HIS A 93 1.00 20.36 3.21
C HIS A 93 1.27 19.06 2.48
N GLU A 94 0.76 18.89 1.28
CA GLU A 94 0.94 17.68 0.49
C GLU A 94 2.22 17.76 -0.35
N VAL A 95 3.10 16.79 -0.13
CA VAL A 95 4.31 16.58 -0.93
C VAL A 95 4.15 15.30 -1.72
N TYR A 96 4.11 15.41 -3.04
CA TYR A 96 4.21 14.29 -3.98
C TYR A 96 5.66 13.81 -4.01
N LEU A 97 5.83 12.52 -4.15
CA LEU A 97 7.12 11.88 -4.32
C LEU A 97 7.01 10.69 -5.28
N ARG A 98 8.11 10.44 -5.99
CA ARG A 98 8.28 9.24 -6.78
C ARG A 98 9.39 8.39 -6.16
N PHE A 99 9.16 7.10 -6.05
CA PHE A 99 10.20 6.18 -5.69
C PHE A 99 11.20 6.11 -6.85
N ASP A 100 12.50 6.32 -6.56
CA ASP A 100 13.56 6.21 -7.55
C ASP A 100 13.96 4.74 -7.65
N ASP A 101 13.56 4.14 -8.74
CA ASP A 101 13.81 2.74 -9.02
C ASP A 101 14.60 2.66 -10.33
N GLU A 102 15.92 2.47 -10.20
CA GLU A 102 16.82 2.34 -11.33
C GLU A 102 16.42 1.19 -12.26
N GLU A 103 15.87 0.12 -11.70
CA GLU A 103 15.38 -1.03 -12.45
C GLU A 103 14.18 -0.67 -13.34
N GLU A 104 13.35 0.31 -12.93
CA GLU A 104 12.24 0.80 -13.77
C GLU A 104 12.76 1.41 -15.06
N TYR A 105 13.86 2.17 -15.01
CA TYR A 105 14.49 2.75 -16.21
C TYR A 105 15.01 1.68 -17.14
N ILE A 106 15.66 0.64 -16.59
CA ILE A 106 16.15 -0.50 -17.36
C ILE A 106 14.98 -1.24 -18.01
N GLY A 107 13.95 -1.60 -17.27
CA GLY A 107 12.77 -2.28 -17.78
C GLY A 107 12.07 -1.53 -18.91
N ARG A 108 11.96 -0.21 -18.78
CA ARG A 108 11.42 0.67 -19.85
C ARG A 108 12.33 0.74 -21.07
N ALA A 109 13.65 0.77 -20.86
CA ALA A 109 14.61 0.86 -21.95
C ALA A 109 14.64 -0.41 -22.83
N ILE A 110 14.36 -1.58 -22.22
CA ILE A 110 14.29 -2.87 -22.93
C ILE A 110 12.88 -3.25 -23.37
N ASP A 111 11.87 -2.36 -23.14
CA ASP A 111 10.46 -2.56 -23.47
C ASP A 111 9.86 -3.85 -22.84
N ASP A 112 10.29 -4.17 -21.61
CA ASP A 112 9.81 -5.33 -20.85
C ASP A 112 8.67 -4.97 -19.89
N ASP A 113 7.44 -5.15 -20.37
CA ASP A 113 6.22 -4.92 -19.59
C ASP A 113 6.12 -5.78 -18.32
N GLN A 114 6.69 -6.99 -18.30
CA GLN A 114 6.64 -7.86 -17.14
C GLN A 114 7.62 -7.39 -16.06
N TYR A 115 8.75 -6.88 -16.47
CA TYR A 115 9.75 -6.30 -15.60
C TYR A 115 9.22 -5.01 -14.97
N THR A 116 8.69 -4.08 -15.77
CA THR A 116 8.15 -2.80 -15.29
C THR A 116 6.93 -2.92 -14.39
N ARG A 117 6.19 -4.04 -14.41
CA ARG A 117 5.03 -4.25 -13.54
C ARG A 117 5.34 -4.40 -12.06
N LYS A 118 6.59 -4.69 -11.70
CA LYS A 118 6.99 -4.99 -10.31
C LYS A 118 7.76 -3.86 -9.65
N ILE A 119 8.21 -2.90 -10.40
CA ILE A 119 9.13 -1.85 -10.01
C ILE A 119 8.49 -0.46 -10.14
N GLY A 120 9.14 0.55 -9.60
CA GLY A 120 8.67 1.93 -9.59
C GLY A 120 7.74 2.27 -8.42
N THR A 121 7.06 3.40 -8.52
CA THR A 121 6.14 3.87 -7.46
C THR A 121 4.87 3.03 -7.46
N ARG A 122 4.93 1.89 -6.77
CA ARG A 122 3.86 0.90 -6.70
C ARG A 122 3.49 0.57 -5.26
N VAL A 123 2.20 0.33 -5.04
CA VAL A 123 1.70 -0.23 -3.78
C VAL A 123 0.94 -1.51 -4.11
N ALA A 124 1.34 -2.62 -3.51
CA ALA A 124 0.78 -3.94 -3.78
C ALA A 124 0.69 -4.28 -5.28
N GLY A 125 1.71 -3.92 -6.06
CA GLY A 125 1.80 -4.15 -7.50
C GLY A 125 1.02 -3.16 -8.38
N HIS A 126 0.26 -2.24 -7.81
CA HIS A 126 -0.47 -1.23 -8.56
C HIS A 126 0.34 0.06 -8.68
N PRO A 127 0.50 0.66 -9.88
CA PRO A 127 1.08 1.98 -10.05
C PRO A 127 0.27 3.03 -9.32
N VAL A 128 0.93 3.90 -8.56
CA VAL A 128 0.27 4.92 -7.76
C VAL A 128 0.97 6.28 -7.84
N ILE A 129 0.19 7.33 -7.65
CA ILE A 129 0.65 8.66 -7.27
C ILE A 129 0.75 8.64 -5.76
N LEU A 130 1.96 8.74 -5.22
CA LEU A 130 2.24 8.69 -3.79
C LEU A 130 2.49 10.10 -3.26
N SER A 131 1.88 10.42 -2.14
CA SER A 131 2.07 11.69 -1.45
C SER A 131 2.15 11.49 0.06
N VAL A 132 2.86 12.38 0.71
CA VAL A 132 2.93 12.52 2.17
C VAL A 132 2.38 13.88 2.59
N LEU A 133 1.77 13.93 3.77
CA LEU A 133 1.08 15.11 4.28
C LEU A 133 1.75 15.53 5.59
N PHE A 134 2.34 16.72 5.59
CA PHE A 134 3.03 17.31 6.73
C PHE A 134 2.16 18.36 7.41
N ASP A 135 2.19 18.41 8.75
CA ASP A 135 1.66 19.56 9.48
C ASP A 135 2.57 20.79 9.35
N ALA A 136 2.14 21.92 9.87
CA ALA A 136 2.93 23.16 9.84
C ALA A 136 4.29 23.06 10.55
N GLY A 137 4.45 22.11 11.47
CA GLY A 137 5.72 21.80 12.15
C GLY A 137 6.67 20.93 11.31
N GLY A 138 6.18 20.34 10.20
CA GLY A 138 6.93 19.42 9.36
C GLY A 138 6.88 17.97 9.82
N ILE A 139 5.92 17.62 10.65
CA ILE A 139 5.72 16.24 11.08
C ILE A 139 4.76 15.53 10.12
N LEU A 140 5.13 14.35 9.66
CA LEU A 140 4.34 13.51 8.76
C LEU A 140 3.07 13.02 9.48
N ARG A 141 1.92 13.51 9.04
CA ARG A 141 0.60 13.22 9.60
C ARG A 141 -0.26 12.34 8.70
N GLY A 142 0.14 12.16 7.47
CA GLY A 142 -0.61 11.32 6.55
C GLY A 142 0.21 10.80 5.37
N ILE A 143 -0.19 9.65 4.87
CA ILE A 143 0.29 9.06 3.62
C ILE A 143 -0.93 8.83 2.74
N ARG A 144 -0.85 9.31 1.52
CA ARG A 144 -1.90 9.19 0.52
C ARG A 144 -1.36 8.54 -0.72
N PHE A 145 -2.09 7.59 -1.27
CA PHE A 145 -1.83 7.14 -2.62
C PHE A 145 -3.12 6.97 -3.41
N VAL A 146 -3.01 7.26 -4.70
CA VAL A 146 -4.11 7.10 -5.66
C VAL A 146 -3.54 6.34 -6.85
N THR A 147 -4.27 5.35 -7.37
CA THR A 147 -3.82 4.63 -8.57
C THR A 147 -3.57 5.59 -9.72
N ASP A 148 -2.45 5.40 -10.41
CA ASP A 148 -2.00 6.33 -11.45
C ASP A 148 -2.86 6.19 -12.73
N PRO A 149 -3.58 7.25 -13.15
CA PRO A 149 -4.40 7.22 -14.37
C PRO A 149 -3.56 7.14 -15.64
N ARG A 150 -2.24 7.35 -15.57
CA ARG A 150 -1.30 7.26 -16.70
C ARG A 150 -0.76 5.84 -16.92
N ALA A 151 -1.06 4.90 -16.00
CA ALA A 151 -0.65 3.51 -16.10
C ALA A 151 -1.21 2.84 -17.38
N ALA A 152 -0.59 1.73 -17.78
CA ALA A 152 -1.01 0.97 -18.95
C ALA A 152 -2.50 0.55 -18.84
N PRO A 153 -3.23 0.41 -19.95
CA PRO A 153 -4.67 0.13 -19.93
C PRO A 153 -5.09 -1.09 -19.09
N GLY A 154 -4.28 -2.15 -19.11
CA GLY A 154 -4.52 -3.35 -18.28
C GLY A 154 -4.40 -3.06 -16.79
N GLU A 155 -3.40 -2.29 -16.37
CA GLU A 155 -3.21 -1.89 -14.97
C GLU A 155 -4.31 -0.95 -14.50
N ARG A 156 -4.71 0.02 -15.35
CA ARG A 156 -5.84 0.90 -15.04
C ARG A 156 -7.14 0.11 -14.84
N ARG A 157 -7.38 -0.94 -15.63
CA ARG A 157 -8.56 -1.79 -15.45
C ARG A 157 -8.58 -2.43 -14.07
N MET A 158 -7.43 -2.83 -13.54
CA MET A 158 -7.27 -3.50 -12.24
C MET A 158 -7.15 -2.53 -11.07
N ALA A 159 -7.09 -1.23 -11.32
CA ALA A 159 -6.81 -0.20 -10.30
C ALA A 159 -7.78 -0.25 -9.10
N HIS A 160 -9.06 -0.57 -9.31
CA HIS A 160 -10.06 -0.71 -8.25
C HIS A 160 -9.79 -1.87 -7.28
N LEU A 161 -8.94 -2.84 -7.64
CA LEU A 161 -8.60 -3.99 -6.79
C LEU A 161 -7.60 -3.65 -5.71
N LEU A 162 -6.85 -2.54 -5.82
CA LEU A 162 -5.93 -2.08 -4.78
C LEU A 162 -6.65 -1.91 -3.43
N ARG A 163 -7.97 -1.62 -3.42
CA ARG A 163 -8.77 -1.57 -2.20
C ARG A 163 -8.71 -2.87 -1.38
N LEU A 164 -8.73 -4.02 -2.04
CA LEU A 164 -8.67 -5.32 -1.37
C LEU A 164 -7.29 -5.56 -0.75
N ALA A 165 -6.23 -5.19 -1.47
CA ALA A 165 -4.87 -5.28 -0.96
C ALA A 165 -4.68 -4.37 0.27
N ALA A 166 -5.23 -3.14 0.24
CA ALA A 166 -5.21 -2.23 1.38
C ALA A 166 -5.96 -2.80 2.59
N ILE A 167 -7.19 -3.31 2.40
CA ILE A 167 -7.97 -3.92 3.47
C ILE A 167 -7.23 -5.11 4.09
N ASN A 168 -6.66 -5.99 3.27
CA ASN A 168 -5.93 -7.16 3.74
C ASN A 168 -4.65 -6.78 4.49
N ARG A 169 -3.91 -5.76 4.02
CA ARG A 169 -2.67 -5.29 4.67
C ARG A 169 -2.91 -4.82 6.10
N TYR A 170 -3.99 -4.09 6.34
CA TYR A 170 -4.33 -3.55 7.66
C TYR A 170 -5.29 -4.45 8.47
N GLY A 171 -5.49 -5.69 8.01
CA GLY A 171 -6.38 -6.68 8.62
C GLY A 171 -7.85 -6.47 8.23
N PRO A 172 -8.57 -7.55 7.88
CA PRO A 172 -9.92 -7.46 7.34
C PRO A 172 -10.99 -7.04 8.36
N GLN A 173 -10.70 -7.13 9.66
CA GLN A 173 -11.65 -6.77 10.72
C GLN A 173 -11.62 -5.26 11.02
N GLY A 174 -12.74 -4.73 11.50
CA GLY A 174 -12.85 -3.34 11.97
C GLY A 174 -13.02 -2.30 10.86
N TRP A 175 -13.23 -2.73 9.61
CA TRP A 175 -13.61 -1.83 8.52
C TRP A 175 -15.13 -1.62 8.49
N THR A 176 -15.54 -0.38 8.35
CA THR A 176 -16.91 0.01 7.99
C THR A 176 -16.91 0.41 6.54
N CYS A 177 -17.54 -0.40 5.69
CA CYS A 177 -17.63 -0.16 4.24
C CYS A 177 -19.06 0.22 3.85
N VAL A 178 -19.17 1.21 2.99
CA VAL A 178 -20.43 1.68 2.42
C VAL A 178 -20.33 1.60 0.91
N ASP A 179 -21.21 0.82 0.30
CA ASP A 179 -21.43 0.82 -1.14
C ASP A 179 -22.33 2.00 -1.49
N GLN A 180 -21.85 2.87 -2.37
CA GLN A 180 -22.60 4.02 -2.83
C GLN A 180 -23.49 3.60 -4.02
N PRO A 181 -24.74 4.06 -4.07
CA PRO A 181 -25.62 3.76 -5.19
C PRO A 181 -25.09 4.40 -6.48
N ALA A 182 -25.45 3.80 -7.61
CA ALA A 182 -25.18 4.40 -8.91
C ALA A 182 -25.88 5.77 -9.03
N ALA A 183 -25.15 6.77 -9.48
CA ALA A 183 -25.73 8.04 -9.88
C ALA A 183 -26.45 7.89 -11.23
N ALA A 184 -27.23 8.89 -11.61
CA ALA A 184 -27.95 8.88 -12.87
C ALA A 184 -26.99 8.68 -14.06
N GLY A 185 -27.22 7.62 -14.84
CA GLY A 185 -26.40 7.27 -16.01
C GLY A 185 -25.10 6.53 -15.71
N GLU A 186 -24.76 6.25 -14.44
CA GLU A 186 -23.65 5.35 -14.11
C GLU A 186 -24.06 3.89 -14.34
N THR A 187 -23.16 3.08 -14.91
CA THR A 187 -23.43 1.68 -15.25
C THR A 187 -22.23 0.78 -14.92
N ALA A 188 -22.48 -0.52 -14.84
CA ALA A 188 -21.47 -1.53 -14.63
C ALA A 188 -20.52 -1.71 -15.82
N VAL A 189 -19.29 -2.11 -15.56
CA VAL A 189 -18.30 -2.52 -16.56
C VAL A 189 -18.21 -4.03 -16.57
N GLY A 190 -18.67 -4.69 -17.64
CA GLY A 190 -18.66 -6.15 -17.71
C GLY A 190 -19.45 -6.83 -16.57
N GLY A 191 -20.54 -6.22 -16.12
CA GLY A 191 -21.37 -6.73 -15.02
C GLY A 191 -20.84 -6.40 -13.61
N VAL A 192 -19.69 -5.76 -13.48
CA VAL A 192 -19.10 -5.36 -12.19
C VAL A 192 -19.31 -3.86 -11.98
N PHE A 193 -19.88 -3.48 -10.85
CA PHE A 193 -20.02 -2.09 -10.41
C PHE A 193 -19.37 -1.95 -9.02
N VAL A 194 -18.39 -1.07 -8.90
CA VAL A 194 -17.75 -0.73 -7.62
C VAL A 194 -17.82 0.78 -7.43
N LYS A 195 -18.43 1.20 -6.34
CA LYS A 195 -18.44 2.57 -5.84
C LYS A 195 -18.51 2.46 -4.32
N GLN A 196 -17.36 2.22 -3.71
CA GLN A 196 -17.28 1.81 -2.31
C GLN A 196 -16.33 2.73 -1.54
N ARG A 197 -16.71 3.05 -0.32
CA ARG A 197 -15.86 3.72 0.65
C ARG A 197 -15.80 2.92 1.94
N CYS A 198 -14.57 2.61 2.38
CA CYS A 198 -14.30 1.90 3.61
C CYS A 198 -13.49 2.78 4.56
N ARG A 199 -13.80 2.73 5.84
CA ARG A 199 -13.05 3.40 6.90
C ARG A 199 -12.74 2.44 8.03
N LYS A 200 -11.54 2.57 8.61
CA LYS A 200 -11.12 1.88 9.83
C LYS A 200 -10.37 2.86 10.71
N THR A 201 -10.83 3.02 11.94
CA THR A 201 -10.20 3.87 12.96
C THR A 201 -9.61 2.99 14.05
N THR A 202 -8.38 3.28 14.43
CA THR A 202 -7.68 2.68 15.57
C THR A 202 -7.16 3.79 16.47
N THR A 203 -6.56 3.44 17.61
CA THR A 203 -5.89 4.41 18.49
C THR A 203 -4.68 5.07 17.86
N GLU A 204 -4.08 4.44 16.86
CA GLU A 204 -2.82 4.86 16.24
C GLU A 204 -3.01 5.52 14.87
N ARG A 205 -4.10 5.20 14.18
CA ARG A 205 -4.30 5.64 12.79
C ARG A 205 -5.74 5.61 12.33
N ASP A 206 -6.08 6.53 11.45
CA ASP A 206 -7.29 6.55 10.66
C ASP A 206 -6.99 6.11 9.23
N LEU A 207 -7.74 5.13 8.74
CA LEU A 207 -7.59 4.56 7.41
C LEU A 207 -8.86 4.81 6.59
N THR A 208 -8.69 5.29 5.38
CA THR A 208 -9.80 5.43 4.41
C THR A 208 -9.39 4.81 3.08
N VAL A 209 -10.27 4.01 2.52
CA VAL A 209 -10.15 3.44 1.17
C VAL A 209 -11.38 3.81 0.39
N GLU A 210 -11.21 4.39 -0.78
CA GLU A 210 -12.28 4.64 -1.73
C GLU A 210 -11.92 4.04 -3.08
N ALA A 211 -12.86 3.33 -3.71
CA ALA A 211 -12.61 2.69 -4.98
C ALA A 211 -13.82 2.76 -5.90
N HIS A 212 -13.54 3.03 -7.17
CA HIS A 212 -14.55 3.04 -8.24
C HIS A 212 -14.14 2.09 -9.35
N PHE A 213 -15.13 1.38 -9.88
CA PHE A 213 -15.08 0.66 -11.15
C PHE A 213 -16.47 0.72 -11.79
N LEU A 214 -16.65 1.66 -12.69
CA LEU A 214 -17.95 1.96 -13.27
C LEU A 214 -17.79 2.75 -14.58
N ARG A 215 -18.85 2.90 -15.33
CA ARG A 215 -18.96 3.88 -16.43
C ARG A 215 -19.77 5.07 -16.00
N LYS A 216 -19.28 6.25 -16.34
CA LYS A 216 -20.03 7.50 -16.26
C LYS A 216 -20.94 7.70 -17.48
N PRO A 217 -21.90 8.64 -17.41
CA PRO A 217 -22.69 9.03 -18.59
C PRO A 217 -21.78 9.35 -19.79
N GLY A 218 -22.12 8.83 -20.95
CA GLY A 218 -21.36 9.01 -22.18
C GLY A 218 -20.17 8.06 -22.38
N GLN A 219 -19.82 7.25 -21.39
CA GLN A 219 -18.81 6.20 -21.53
C GLN A 219 -19.47 4.90 -22.03
N SER A 220 -18.93 4.33 -23.11
CA SER A 220 -19.41 3.07 -23.71
C SER A 220 -18.23 2.29 -24.27
N ASP A 221 -18.35 0.95 -24.30
CA ASP A 221 -17.37 0.10 -24.98
C ASP A 221 -17.41 0.24 -26.49
N THR A 222 -18.47 0.86 -27.03
CA THR A 222 -18.63 1.10 -28.44
C THR A 222 -18.91 2.56 -28.74
N ASP A 223 -18.38 3.04 -29.86
CA ASP A 223 -18.75 4.35 -30.38
C ASP A 223 -20.22 4.31 -30.85
N PRO A 224 -21.08 5.18 -30.32
CA PRO A 224 -22.50 5.15 -30.70
C PRO A 224 -22.76 5.55 -32.18
N ALA A 225 -21.81 6.23 -32.82
CA ALA A 225 -21.93 6.66 -34.21
C ALA A 225 -21.37 5.65 -35.20
N THR A 226 -20.24 5.00 -34.88
CA THR A 226 -19.55 4.07 -35.78
C THR A 226 -19.69 2.61 -35.38
N GLY A 227 -20.09 2.31 -34.16
CA GLY A 227 -20.15 0.95 -33.61
C GLY A 227 -18.76 0.37 -33.27
N GLU A 228 -17.69 1.12 -33.45
CA GLU A 228 -16.33 0.66 -33.18
C GLU A 228 -16.06 0.49 -31.67
N TYR A 229 -15.24 -0.50 -31.32
CA TYR A 229 -14.85 -0.75 -29.93
C TYR A 229 -13.95 0.36 -29.43
N ARG A 230 -14.29 0.90 -28.27
CA ARG A 230 -13.54 1.93 -27.54
C ARG A 230 -12.97 1.36 -26.24
N ALA A 231 -11.68 1.04 -26.22
CA ALA A 231 -11.01 0.58 -25.01
C ALA A 231 -10.95 1.68 -23.94
N GLY A 232 -11.09 1.29 -22.68
CA GLY A 232 -10.80 2.18 -21.54
C GLY A 232 -11.86 3.24 -21.23
N GLN A 233 -13.06 3.13 -21.78
CA GLN A 233 -14.18 4.03 -21.49
C GLN A 233 -14.89 3.62 -20.19
N TYR A 234 -14.16 3.77 -19.07
CA TYR A 234 -14.63 3.52 -17.71
C TYR A 234 -13.75 4.25 -16.71
N GLU A 235 -14.26 4.44 -15.50
CA GLU A 235 -13.46 4.80 -14.33
C GLU A 235 -13.03 3.55 -13.60
N SER A 236 -11.75 3.47 -13.29
CA SER A 236 -11.18 2.47 -12.38
C SER A 236 -10.07 3.12 -11.59
N TRP A 237 -10.28 3.26 -10.28
CA TRP A 237 -9.28 3.84 -9.40
C TRP A 237 -9.51 3.41 -7.95
N THR A 238 -8.45 3.50 -7.16
CA THR A 238 -8.48 3.39 -5.71
C THR A 238 -7.70 4.55 -5.13
N ARG A 239 -8.27 5.20 -4.12
CA ARG A 239 -7.63 6.16 -3.23
C ARG A 239 -7.51 5.55 -1.85
N PHE A 240 -6.34 5.68 -1.27
CA PHE A 240 -6.06 5.28 0.11
C PHE A 240 -5.46 6.44 0.88
N GLU A 241 -5.87 6.60 2.13
CA GLU A 241 -5.28 7.53 3.08
C GLU A 241 -5.06 6.83 4.41
N LEU A 242 -3.84 6.96 4.92
CA LEU A 242 -3.43 6.61 6.27
C LEU A 242 -3.12 7.92 6.97
N MET A 243 -3.87 8.24 8.02
CA MET A 243 -3.77 9.51 8.72
C MET A 243 -3.47 9.29 10.20
N ASP A 244 -2.76 10.24 10.79
CA ASP A 244 -2.63 10.37 12.25
C ASP A 244 -4.03 10.68 12.83
N PRO A 245 -4.48 10.01 13.91
CA PRO A 245 -5.72 10.34 14.59
C PRO A 245 -5.71 11.81 15.03
N GLY A 246 -6.74 12.54 14.70
CA GLY A 246 -6.84 13.99 14.95
C GLY A 246 -6.63 14.87 13.72
N PHE A 247 -6.16 14.29 12.62
CA PHE A 247 -6.15 14.96 11.33
C PHE A 247 -7.20 14.34 10.42
N PRO A 248 -8.23 15.08 10.02
CA PRO A 248 -9.30 14.54 9.20
C PRO A 248 -8.77 14.14 7.81
N THR A 249 -9.20 13.00 7.31
CA THR A 249 -9.02 12.64 5.90
C THR A 249 -9.69 13.68 5.03
N ALA A 250 -8.97 14.22 4.05
CA ALA A 250 -9.57 15.15 3.10
C ALA A 250 -10.63 14.40 2.27
N VAL A 251 -11.89 14.63 2.59
CA VAL A 251 -13.01 14.18 1.77
C VAL A 251 -13.00 15.01 0.51
N THR A 252 -12.35 14.55 -0.52
CA THR A 252 -12.42 15.22 -1.81
C THR A 252 -13.49 14.57 -2.67
N ARG A 253 -14.58 15.32 -2.87
CA ARG A 253 -15.36 15.14 -4.09
C ARG A 253 -14.44 15.48 -5.26
N ARG A 254 -14.15 14.51 -6.12
CA ARG A 254 -13.88 14.78 -7.52
C ARG A 254 -15.25 14.87 -8.18
N ASP A 255 -15.72 16.09 -8.35
CA ASP A 255 -16.86 16.38 -9.22
C ASP A 255 -16.46 16.20 -10.67
#